data_c374a2735574354d708dd6409cfa401f
#
_entry.id   c374a2735574354d708dd6409cfa401f
#
_cell.length_a   1.000
_cell.length_b   1.000
_cell.length_c   1.000
_cell.angle_alpha   90.00
_cell.angle_beta   90.00
_cell.angle_gamma   90.00
#
_symmetry.space_group_name_H-M   'P 1'
#
loop_
_entity.id
_entity.type
_entity.pdbx_description
1 polymer ?
#
loop_
_entity_poly.entity_id
_entity_poly.type
_entity_poly.pdbx_seq_one_letter_code
_entity_poly.pdbx_strand_id
1 'polypeptide(L)'
;MIMMRRMFHPFKMNFFFQGGMKRHGFSGMPSDERGCTKSHRRIGTIGSGRNKHRVWPGQKMPGHVGGVFKTQSGLQILRINYKHNVIYVLGQSIPGEPGEMVKIFDSNVPSK
;
A
#
# COMPACT_ATOMS: atom_id res chain seq x y z
N MET A 1 3.79 -24.23 -1.85
CA MET A 1 3.81 -22.77 -1.70
C MET A 1 2.58 -22.19 -2.35
N ILE A 2 1.91 -21.25 -1.72
CA ILE A 2 0.65 -20.69 -2.22
C ILE A 2 0.87 -19.26 -2.62
N MET A 3 0.16 -18.81 -3.64
CA MET A 3 0.02 -17.40 -3.99
C MET A 3 -1.39 -16.94 -3.62
N MET A 4 -1.49 -15.93 -2.78
CA MET A 4 -2.76 -15.34 -2.41
C MET A 4 -2.94 -14.01 -3.10
N ARG A 5 -4.03 -13.88 -3.83
CA ARG A 5 -4.42 -12.62 -4.45
C ARG A 5 -5.71 -12.13 -3.83
N ARG A 6 -5.70 -10.92 -3.37
CA ARG A 6 -6.85 -10.29 -2.80
C ARG A 6 -7.24 -9.03 -3.53
N MET A 7 -8.54 -8.84 -3.64
CA MET A 7 -9.12 -7.55 -3.93
C MET A 7 -9.10 -6.75 -2.63
N PHE A 8 -8.32 -5.71 -2.59
CA PHE A 8 -8.29 -4.82 -1.46
C PHE A 8 -9.60 -4.04 -1.46
N HIS A 9 -10.57 -4.50 -0.66
CA HIS A 9 -11.71 -3.66 -0.36
C HIS A 9 -11.20 -2.56 0.57
N PRO A 10 -11.36 -1.30 0.21
CA PRO A 10 -10.78 -0.24 1.02
C PRO A 10 -11.46 -0.24 2.37
N PHE A 11 -10.68 -0.47 3.40
CA PHE A 11 -11.10 -0.06 4.73
C PHE A 11 -11.52 1.41 4.65
N LYS A 12 -12.58 1.75 5.33
CA LYS A 12 -13.30 3.03 5.33
C LYS A 12 -12.43 4.29 5.36
N MET A 13 -11.16 4.17 5.77
CA MET A 13 -10.20 5.27 5.85
C MET A 13 -9.28 5.45 4.63
N ASN A 14 -9.09 4.43 3.80
CA ASN A 14 -8.14 4.47 2.69
C ASN A 14 -8.77 4.75 1.32
N PHE A 15 -10.09 4.90 1.28
CA PHE A 15 -10.83 5.20 0.05
C PHE A 15 -10.76 6.68 -0.34
N PHE A 16 -10.34 7.53 0.58
CA PHE A 16 -10.29 8.96 0.35
C PHE A 16 -8.95 9.42 -0.22
N PHE A 17 -9.00 10.54 -0.92
CA PHE A 17 -7.84 11.28 -1.33
C PHE A 17 -6.99 11.66 -0.10
N GLN A 18 -5.74 11.23 -0.07
CA GLN A 18 -4.81 11.48 1.03
C GLN A 18 -3.69 12.42 0.59
N GLY A 19 -3.31 13.32 1.50
CA GLY A 19 -2.16 14.19 1.30
C GLY A 19 -0.83 13.44 1.30
N GLY A 20 0.23 14.11 0.82
CA GLY A 20 1.56 13.53 0.70
C GLY A 20 2.14 12.99 2.01
N MET A 21 1.84 13.62 3.13
CA MET A 21 2.31 13.16 4.44
C MET A 21 1.77 11.77 4.79
N LYS A 22 0.47 11.56 4.64
CA LYS A 22 -0.16 10.28 4.97
C LYS A 22 0.11 9.21 3.91
N ARG A 23 0.10 9.59 2.64
CA ARG A 23 0.28 8.65 1.52
C ARG A 23 1.73 8.20 1.34
N HIS A 24 2.69 9.09 1.58
CA HIS A 24 4.12 8.86 1.28
C HIS A 24 5.07 9.11 2.44
N GLY A 25 4.57 9.52 3.61
CA GLY A 25 5.40 9.79 4.79
C GLY A 25 6.23 11.07 4.68
N PHE A 26 5.78 12.07 3.94
CA PHE A 26 6.47 13.36 3.87
C PHE A 26 6.39 14.12 5.19
N SER A 27 7.48 14.80 5.55
CA SER A 27 7.57 15.57 6.81
C SER A 27 6.80 16.89 6.78
N GLY A 28 6.54 17.45 5.61
CA GLY A 28 5.93 18.77 5.46
C GLY A 28 6.93 19.91 5.64
N MET A 29 6.42 21.11 5.82
CA MET A 29 7.23 22.33 6.04
C MET A 29 7.42 22.56 7.55
N PRO A 30 8.58 23.14 7.98
CA PRO A 30 8.80 23.54 9.37
C PRO A 30 7.74 24.51 9.85
N SER A 31 7.37 24.41 11.14
CA SER A 31 6.38 25.28 11.75
C SER A 31 6.92 26.67 12.09
N ASP A 32 8.23 26.78 12.25
CA ASP A 32 8.91 27.97 12.80
C ASP A 32 9.37 28.97 11.74
N GLU A 33 9.23 28.66 10.45
CA GLU A 33 9.62 29.59 9.40
C GLU A 33 8.57 30.68 9.18
N ARG A 34 9.02 31.91 9.22
CA ARG A 34 8.22 33.09 8.89
C ARG A 34 7.68 32.95 7.46
N GLY A 35 6.37 33.09 7.29
CA GLY A 35 5.69 32.99 5.99
C GLY A 35 5.11 31.61 5.65
N CYS A 36 5.41 30.57 6.42
CA CYS A 36 4.90 29.21 6.17
C CYS A 36 3.62 28.84 6.95
N THR A 37 2.97 29.79 7.61
CA THR A 37 1.82 29.60 8.51
C THR A 37 0.62 28.85 7.93
N LYS A 38 0.52 28.76 6.60
CA LYS A 38 -0.60 28.04 5.91
C LYS A 38 -0.13 26.86 5.05
N SER A 39 1.15 26.50 5.11
CA SER A 39 1.75 25.55 4.15
C SER A 39 2.38 24.32 4.77
N HIS A 40 2.15 24.07 6.07
CA HIS A 40 2.83 22.99 6.82
C HIS A 40 2.70 21.60 6.21
N ARG A 41 1.59 21.29 5.56
CA ARG A 41 1.31 19.97 5.02
C ARG A 41 1.53 19.84 3.51
N ARG A 42 2.14 20.83 2.89
CA ARG A 42 2.43 20.82 1.45
C ARG A 42 3.64 19.96 1.11
N ILE A 43 3.67 19.45 -0.11
CA ILE A 43 4.76 18.60 -0.61
C ILE A 43 6.01 19.43 -0.91
N GLY A 44 5.86 20.72 -1.20
CA GLY A 44 6.93 21.57 -1.71
C GLY A 44 7.04 21.51 -3.22
N THR A 45 8.27 21.59 -3.73
CA THR A 45 8.55 21.61 -5.16
C THR A 45 8.34 20.23 -5.80
N ILE A 46 7.61 20.18 -6.89
CA ILE A 46 7.33 18.95 -7.65
C ILE A 46 8.31 18.71 -8.81
N GLY A 47 9.25 19.60 -9.02
CA GLY A 47 10.25 19.47 -10.06
C GLY A 47 11.26 20.62 -10.03
N SER A 48 12.34 20.55 -10.81
CA SER A 48 13.32 21.60 -10.97
C SER A 48 12.87 22.58 -12.04
N GLY A 49 12.71 23.86 -11.71
CA GLY A 49 12.07 24.84 -12.58
C GLY A 49 12.80 25.16 -13.90
N ARG A 50 14.12 25.00 -13.96
CA ARG A 50 14.90 25.42 -15.14
C ARG A 50 15.19 24.31 -16.15
N ASN A 51 15.31 23.04 -15.70
CA ASN A 51 15.75 21.93 -16.55
C ASN A 51 14.69 20.83 -16.75
N LYS A 52 13.49 20.98 -16.19
CA LYS A 52 12.44 19.97 -16.30
C LYS A 52 11.14 20.64 -16.75
N HIS A 53 10.81 20.44 -17.99
CA HIS A 53 9.56 20.96 -18.58
C HIS A 53 8.32 20.16 -18.21
N ARG A 54 8.46 19.10 -17.42
CA ARG A 54 7.34 18.23 -16.99
C ARG A 54 7.60 17.62 -15.61
N VAL A 55 6.53 17.16 -14.98
CA VAL A 55 6.62 16.30 -13.80
C VAL A 55 7.00 14.90 -14.24
N TRP A 56 8.01 14.32 -13.63
CA TRP A 56 8.48 12.97 -13.99
C TRP A 56 7.48 11.88 -13.58
N PRO A 57 7.37 10.79 -14.36
CA PRO A 57 6.63 9.61 -13.96
C PRO A 57 7.13 9.09 -12.61
N GLY A 58 6.21 8.66 -11.73
CA GLY A 58 6.55 8.18 -10.40
C GLY A 58 6.74 9.27 -9.33
N GLN A 59 6.62 10.55 -9.68
CA GLN A 59 6.66 11.63 -8.68
C GLN A 59 5.57 11.43 -7.63
N LYS A 60 5.99 11.36 -6.36
CA LYS A 60 5.08 11.15 -5.24
C LYS A 60 4.20 12.39 -5.02
N MET A 61 2.91 12.21 -5.13
CA MET A 61 1.90 13.28 -5.00
C MET A 61 0.72 12.82 -4.13
N PRO A 62 -0.12 13.74 -3.65
CA PRO A 62 -1.41 13.40 -3.07
C PRO A 62 -2.25 12.57 -4.03
N GLY A 63 -3.11 11.74 -3.50
CA GLY A 63 -4.00 10.91 -4.30
C GLY A 63 -4.68 9.83 -3.47
N HIS A 64 -5.35 8.92 -4.14
CA HIS A 64 -6.03 7.81 -3.49
C HIS A 64 -5.03 6.80 -2.92
N VAL A 65 -5.34 6.26 -1.75
CA VAL A 65 -4.59 5.20 -1.08
C VAL A 65 -5.52 4.01 -0.89
N GLY A 66 -5.04 2.81 -1.22
CA GLY A 66 -5.85 1.59 -1.15
C GLY A 66 -6.71 1.39 -2.39
N GLY A 67 -7.69 0.51 -2.31
CA GLY A 67 -8.58 0.17 -3.44
C GLY A 67 -7.92 -0.59 -4.59
N VAL A 68 -6.73 -1.15 -4.39
CA VAL A 68 -5.98 -1.90 -5.40
C VAL A 68 -5.78 -3.35 -4.98
N PHE A 69 -5.78 -4.25 -5.96
CA PHE A 69 -5.44 -5.64 -5.73
C PHE A 69 -3.99 -5.78 -5.28
N LYS A 70 -3.78 -6.52 -4.21
CA LYS A 70 -2.45 -6.94 -3.77
C LYS A 70 -2.33 -8.45 -3.90
N THR A 71 -1.21 -8.88 -4.46
CA THR A 71 -0.89 -10.30 -4.58
C THR A 71 0.34 -10.57 -3.72
N GLN A 72 0.22 -11.54 -2.84
CA GLN A 72 1.33 -12.03 -2.05
C GLN A 72 1.69 -13.44 -2.53
N SER A 73 2.93 -13.61 -2.95
CA SER A 73 3.47 -14.90 -3.40
C SER A 73 4.41 -15.48 -2.36
N GLY A 74 4.65 -16.78 -2.45
CA GLY A 74 5.66 -17.43 -1.63
C GLY A 74 5.24 -17.72 -0.19
N LEU A 75 3.96 -17.83 0.08
CA LEU A 75 3.46 -18.16 1.41
C LEU A 75 3.59 -19.66 1.68
N GLN A 76 4.16 -20.00 2.83
CA GLN A 76 4.31 -21.38 3.28
C GLN A 76 3.07 -21.84 4.04
N ILE A 77 2.54 -23.00 3.67
CA ILE A 77 1.45 -23.64 4.41
C ILE A 77 2.07 -24.36 5.61
N LEU A 78 1.59 -24.07 6.80
CA LEU A 78 1.99 -24.76 8.03
C LEU A 78 1.13 -25.99 8.29
N ARG A 79 -0.19 -25.85 8.15
CA ARG A 79 -1.15 -26.90 8.46
C ARG A 79 -2.44 -26.69 7.67
N ILE A 80 -3.08 -27.78 7.30
CA ILE A 80 -4.42 -27.79 6.72
C ILE A 80 -5.33 -28.59 7.65
N ASN A 81 -6.43 -27.98 8.06
CA ASN A 81 -7.45 -28.65 8.86
C ASN A 81 -8.69 -28.89 7.99
N TYR A 82 -8.85 -30.11 7.56
CA TYR A 82 -9.97 -30.52 6.70
C TYR A 82 -11.33 -30.50 7.40
N LYS A 83 -11.35 -30.74 8.72
CA LYS A 83 -12.60 -30.75 9.49
C LYS A 83 -13.31 -29.40 9.52
N HIS A 84 -12.52 -28.33 9.54
CA HIS A 84 -13.03 -26.95 9.63
C HIS A 84 -12.76 -26.13 8.38
N ASN A 85 -12.17 -26.75 7.34
CA ASN A 85 -11.78 -26.05 6.09
C ASN A 85 -10.87 -24.84 6.36
N VAL A 86 -9.89 -24.97 7.26
CA VAL A 86 -8.96 -23.90 7.66
C VAL A 86 -7.55 -24.23 7.20
N ILE A 87 -6.91 -23.25 6.60
CA ILE A 87 -5.50 -23.32 6.19
C ILE A 87 -4.69 -22.35 7.07
N TYR A 88 -3.65 -22.87 7.71
CA TYR A 88 -2.69 -22.09 8.48
C TYR A 88 -1.49 -21.77 7.61
N VAL A 89 -1.22 -20.50 7.44
CA VAL A 89 -0.15 -19.99 6.57
C VAL A 89 0.86 -19.21 7.41
N LEU A 90 2.15 -19.45 7.16
CA LEU A 90 3.22 -18.67 7.75
C LEU A 90 3.37 -17.35 6.99
N GLY A 91 3.32 -16.24 7.68
CA GLY A 91 3.58 -14.93 7.07
C GLY A 91 2.79 -13.81 7.73
N GLN A 92 3.35 -12.62 7.68
CA GLN A 92 2.78 -11.43 8.32
C GLN A 92 1.69 -10.76 7.48
N SER A 93 1.49 -11.19 6.25
CA SER A 93 0.77 -10.35 5.31
C SER A 93 -0.11 -11.14 4.37
N ILE A 94 -1.11 -11.79 4.91
CA ILE A 94 -2.28 -12.05 4.08
C ILE A 94 -2.89 -10.68 3.80
N PRO A 95 -2.94 -10.24 2.52
CA PRO A 95 -3.44 -8.91 2.23
C PRO A 95 -4.90 -8.81 2.64
N GLY A 96 -5.20 -7.78 3.41
CA GLY A 96 -6.53 -7.35 3.75
C GLY A 96 -6.92 -7.49 5.21
N GLU A 97 -8.21 -7.27 5.47
CA GLU A 97 -8.76 -7.28 6.82
C GLU A 97 -9.32 -8.64 7.20
N PRO A 98 -9.40 -8.94 8.50
CA PRO A 98 -10.07 -10.13 8.98
C PRO A 98 -11.53 -10.20 8.48
N GLY A 99 -11.93 -11.36 8.01
CA GLY A 99 -13.31 -11.61 7.53
C GLY A 99 -13.55 -11.34 6.05
N GLU A 100 -12.54 -10.90 5.29
CA GLU A 100 -12.71 -10.71 3.86
C GLU A 100 -12.30 -11.92 3.02
N MET A 101 -12.83 -11.98 1.80
CA MET A 101 -12.53 -13.07 0.85
C MET A 101 -11.17 -12.90 0.20
N VAL A 102 -10.38 -13.96 0.20
CA VAL A 102 -9.05 -14.03 -0.41
C VAL A 102 -9.07 -15.10 -1.49
N LYS A 103 -8.55 -14.78 -2.68
CA LYS A 103 -8.33 -15.78 -3.72
C LYS A 103 -6.98 -16.47 -3.49
N ILE A 104 -7.00 -17.79 -3.45
CA ILE A 104 -5.81 -18.62 -3.25
C ILE A 104 -5.50 -19.34 -4.56
N PHE A 105 -4.24 -19.31 -4.97
CA PHE A 105 -3.74 -19.98 -6.15
C PHE A 105 -2.47 -20.76 -5.82
N ASP A 106 -2.20 -21.78 -6.58
CA ASP A 106 -0.91 -22.46 -6.52
C ASP A 106 0.21 -21.52 -6.98
N SER A 107 1.36 -21.64 -6.35
CA SER A 107 2.53 -20.87 -6.73
C SER A 107 3.42 -21.67 -7.68
N ASN A 108 3.73 -21.11 -8.83
CA ASN A 108 4.68 -21.69 -9.78
C ASN A 108 6.14 -21.51 -9.35
N VAL A 109 6.39 -20.91 -8.19
CA VAL A 109 7.76 -20.73 -7.67
C VAL A 109 8.16 -22.02 -6.96
N PRO A 110 9.24 -22.69 -7.39
CA PRO A 110 9.71 -23.90 -6.71
C PRO A 110 10.07 -23.58 -5.26
N SER A 111 9.70 -24.46 -4.35
CA SER A 111 10.15 -24.40 -2.96
C SER A 111 11.68 -24.58 -2.93
N LYS A 112 12.38 -23.64 -2.32
CA LYS A 112 13.80 -23.82 -1.99
C LYS A 112 13.96 -24.81 -0.87
#